data_79f91a42662911d0760341a706f48639
#
_entry.id   79f91a42662911d0760341a706f48639
#
_cell.length_a   1.000
_cell.length_b   1.000
_cell.length_c   1.000
_cell.angle_alpha   90.00
_cell.angle_beta   90.00
_cell.angle_gamma   90.00
#
_symmetry.space_group_name_H-M   'P 1'
#
loop_
_entity.id
_entity.type
_entity.pdbx_description
1 polymer ?
#
loop_
_entity_poly.entity_id
_entity_poly.type
_entity_poly.pdbx_seq_one_letter_code
_entity_poly.pdbx_strand_id
1 'polypeptide(L)'
;DMKPSAPDDIRGPFRPIASRTPGLQICEHLSQTAQVSDKFAVVRSMTMPYNDHGCVFYIQTGRPHPARFGATPGETPIGPNDPPSMGSVVEYLSRHHDPGRVAALPDYVYLPNRLGALQDIDRGGQYAGWLGRSYNALATDIRKRNKNDNPYFRKCTEEELDFRIKGLAPKVDVSLDRLAQRSSLLEQFDQQRRLVDASGAV
;
A
#
# COMPACT_ATOMS: atom_id res chain seq x y z
N ASP A 1 14.69 -14.98 0.93
CA ASP A 1 14.94 -16.18 1.72
C ASP A 1 16.44 -16.47 1.78
N MET A 2 16.98 -16.49 3.00
CA MET A 2 18.38 -16.87 3.23
C MET A 2 18.51 -18.39 3.12
N LYS A 3 19.47 -18.83 2.34
CA LYS A 3 19.76 -20.26 2.10
C LYS A 3 21.18 -20.60 2.58
N PRO A 4 21.47 -20.53 3.90
CA PRO A 4 22.85 -20.62 4.42
C PRO A 4 23.56 -21.91 4.06
N SER A 5 22.81 -22.99 3.83
CA SER A 5 23.36 -24.31 3.46
C SER A 5 23.46 -24.54 1.95
N ALA A 6 23.07 -23.59 1.13
CA ALA A 6 23.17 -23.71 -0.32
C ALA A 6 24.61 -23.43 -0.82
N PRO A 7 25.03 -23.96 -1.97
CA PRO A 7 26.28 -23.57 -2.63
C PRO A 7 26.37 -22.05 -2.84
N ASP A 8 27.58 -21.53 -2.93
CA ASP A 8 27.83 -20.08 -2.96
C ASP A 8 27.17 -19.37 -4.15
N ASP A 9 27.09 -20.01 -5.29
CA ASP A 9 26.43 -19.51 -6.49
C ASP A 9 24.89 -19.39 -6.36
N ILE A 10 24.28 -20.18 -5.46
CA ILE A 10 22.85 -20.14 -5.16
C ILE A 10 22.57 -19.25 -3.94
N ARG A 11 23.45 -19.31 -2.93
CA ARG A 11 23.31 -18.56 -1.70
C ARG A 11 23.44 -17.04 -1.92
N GLY A 12 24.28 -16.65 -2.88
CA GLY A 12 24.62 -15.26 -3.13
C GLY A 12 25.63 -14.68 -2.12
N PRO A 13 26.01 -13.39 -2.27
CA PRO A 13 27.08 -12.77 -1.51
C PRO A 13 26.72 -12.40 -0.06
N PHE A 14 25.43 -12.35 0.26
CA PHE A 14 24.96 -11.87 1.57
C PHE A 14 24.97 -12.98 2.62
N ARG A 15 25.27 -12.57 3.87
CA ARG A 15 25.38 -13.50 5.00
C ARG A 15 24.16 -13.44 5.91
N PRO A 16 23.76 -14.59 6.48
CA PRO A 16 22.74 -14.61 7.51
C PRO A 16 23.30 -14.11 8.84
N ILE A 17 22.52 -13.31 9.56
CA ILE A 17 22.76 -12.91 10.94
C ILE A 17 21.68 -13.50 11.84
N ALA A 18 22.03 -13.74 13.10
CA ALA A 18 21.06 -14.14 14.11
C ALA A 18 20.03 -13.03 14.33
N SER A 19 18.79 -13.42 14.59
CA SER A 19 17.72 -12.51 14.95
C SER A 19 17.35 -12.66 16.42
N ARG A 20 16.47 -11.78 16.92
CA ARG A 20 15.93 -11.88 18.28
C ARG A 20 15.11 -13.16 18.48
N THR A 21 14.53 -13.69 17.40
CA THR A 21 13.78 -14.95 17.43
C THR A 21 14.74 -16.14 17.28
N PRO A 22 14.86 -17.04 18.25
CA PRO A 22 15.73 -18.21 18.15
C PRO A 22 15.41 -19.04 16.90
N GLY A 23 16.46 -19.43 16.15
CA GLY A 23 16.32 -20.24 14.94
C GLY A 23 15.92 -19.47 13.68
N LEU A 24 15.56 -18.19 13.78
CA LEU A 24 15.31 -17.34 12.63
C LEU A 24 16.58 -16.54 12.27
N GLN A 25 17.07 -16.76 11.04
CA GLN A 25 18.18 -15.98 10.48
C GLN A 25 17.66 -15.01 9.42
N ILE A 26 18.21 -13.80 9.43
CA ILE A 26 17.83 -12.71 8.54
C ILE A 26 19.08 -12.21 7.81
N CYS A 27 18.94 -11.61 6.63
CA CYS A 27 20.05 -11.03 5.88
C CYS A 27 20.74 -9.93 6.67
N GLU A 28 22.07 -9.87 6.62
CA GLU A 28 22.93 -8.88 7.32
C GLU A 28 22.54 -7.42 7.03
N HIS A 29 21.97 -7.14 5.84
CA HIS A 29 21.47 -5.80 5.51
C HIS A 29 20.18 -5.41 6.24
N LEU A 30 19.52 -6.35 6.90
CA LEU A 30 18.29 -6.14 7.65
C LEU A 30 18.52 -6.23 9.17
N SER A 31 19.62 -5.67 9.66
CA SER A 31 20.02 -5.75 11.06
C SER A 31 18.97 -5.20 12.03
N GLN A 32 18.30 -4.10 11.69
CA GLN A 32 17.21 -3.55 12.50
C GLN A 32 15.97 -4.45 12.50
N THR A 33 15.64 -5.06 11.35
CA THR A 33 14.56 -6.04 11.24
C THR A 33 14.85 -7.27 12.10
N ALA A 34 16.12 -7.70 12.15
CA ALA A 34 16.53 -8.80 13.00
C ALA A 34 16.27 -8.54 14.50
N GLN A 35 16.43 -7.29 14.97
CA GLN A 35 16.18 -6.89 16.35
C GLN A 35 14.70 -6.88 16.75
N VAL A 36 13.78 -6.78 15.80
CA VAL A 36 12.32 -6.74 16.03
C VAL A 36 11.63 -7.99 15.52
N SER A 37 12.36 -9.07 15.26
CA SER A 37 11.84 -10.31 14.68
C SER A 37 10.82 -11.02 15.56
N ASP A 38 10.73 -10.69 16.83
CA ASP A 38 9.70 -11.14 17.77
C ASP A 38 8.32 -10.47 17.54
N LYS A 39 8.25 -9.45 16.65
CA LYS A 39 7.03 -8.69 16.35
C LYS A 39 6.33 -9.14 15.05
N PHE A 40 6.91 -10.07 14.31
CA PHE A 40 6.34 -10.54 13.05
C PHE A 40 6.48 -12.04 12.86
N ALA A 41 5.63 -12.62 12.02
CA ALA A 41 5.71 -14.01 11.60
C ALA A 41 6.29 -14.10 10.18
N VAL A 42 7.12 -15.13 9.95
CA VAL A 42 7.70 -15.43 8.63
C VAL A 42 7.06 -16.68 8.07
N VAL A 43 6.24 -16.54 7.03
CA VAL A 43 5.64 -17.67 6.31
C VAL A 43 6.64 -18.15 5.25
N ARG A 44 7.32 -19.25 5.52
CA ARG A 44 8.38 -19.80 4.65
C ARG A 44 7.88 -20.78 3.59
N SER A 45 6.68 -21.27 3.74
CA SER A 45 6.07 -22.27 2.84
C SER A 45 5.22 -21.66 1.73
N MET A 46 5.19 -20.33 1.61
CA MET A 46 4.42 -19.68 0.57
C MET A 46 5.01 -20.00 -0.80
N THR A 47 4.16 -20.49 -1.71
CA THR A 47 4.47 -20.74 -3.11
C THR A 47 3.54 -19.93 -4.00
N MET A 48 4.02 -19.49 -5.15
CA MET A 48 3.25 -18.75 -6.12
C MET A 48 3.04 -19.60 -7.38
N PRO A 49 1.82 -19.64 -7.92
CA PRO A 49 1.52 -20.40 -9.13
C PRO A 49 2.15 -19.78 -10.39
N TYR A 50 2.58 -18.53 -10.31
CA TYR A 50 3.06 -17.75 -11.45
C TYR A 50 4.37 -17.05 -11.10
N ASN A 51 5.28 -16.99 -12.07
CA ASN A 51 6.56 -16.28 -11.93
C ASN A 51 6.53 -14.98 -12.75
N ASP A 52 5.59 -14.10 -12.43
CA ASP A 52 5.46 -12.78 -13.03
C ASP A 52 4.93 -11.73 -12.05
N HIS A 53 4.90 -10.48 -12.46
CA HIS A 53 4.39 -9.38 -11.63
C HIS A 53 2.86 -9.42 -11.39
N GLY A 54 2.11 -10.22 -12.16
CA GLY A 54 0.68 -10.46 -11.93
C GLY A 54 0.39 -11.21 -10.62
N CYS A 55 1.40 -11.89 -10.06
CA CYS A 55 1.32 -12.49 -8.73
C CYS A 55 0.96 -11.50 -7.62
N VAL A 56 1.18 -10.21 -7.84
CA VAL A 56 0.74 -9.15 -6.92
C VAL A 56 -0.74 -9.27 -6.57
N PHE A 57 -1.58 -9.56 -7.55
CA PHE A 57 -3.01 -9.75 -7.30
C PHE A 57 -3.25 -10.90 -6.32
N TYR A 58 -2.62 -12.03 -6.56
CA TYR A 58 -2.75 -13.22 -5.71
C TYR A 58 -2.22 -12.97 -4.29
N ILE A 59 -1.04 -12.34 -4.17
CA ILE A 59 -0.42 -12.06 -2.87
C ILE A 59 -1.30 -11.11 -2.06
N GLN A 60 -1.83 -10.07 -2.69
CA GLN A 60 -2.56 -9.01 -1.99
C GLN A 60 -4.01 -9.39 -1.65
N THR A 61 -4.64 -10.26 -2.45
CA THR A 61 -6.05 -10.62 -2.28
C THR A 61 -6.27 -12.04 -1.74
N GLY A 62 -5.24 -12.89 -1.80
CA GLY A 62 -5.37 -14.33 -1.50
C GLY A 62 -6.18 -15.10 -2.55
N ARG A 63 -6.47 -14.50 -3.69
CA ARG A 63 -7.31 -15.11 -4.74
C ARG A 63 -6.65 -15.05 -6.11
N PRO A 64 -6.82 -16.08 -6.95
CA PRO A 64 -6.37 -16.02 -8.33
C PRO A 64 -7.13 -14.91 -9.07
N HIS A 65 -6.45 -14.23 -9.98
CA HIS A 65 -7.11 -13.24 -10.83
C HIS A 65 -8.11 -13.91 -11.78
N PRO A 66 -9.37 -13.47 -11.84
CA PRO A 66 -10.41 -14.14 -12.65
C PRO A 66 -10.21 -13.98 -14.15
N ALA A 67 -9.55 -12.92 -14.59
CA ALA A 67 -9.26 -12.67 -15.98
C ALA A 67 -7.81 -12.98 -16.30
N ARG A 68 -7.58 -14.12 -16.94
CA ARG A 68 -6.50 -14.39 -17.88
C ARG A 68 -5.08 -13.96 -17.47
N PHE A 69 -4.38 -14.82 -16.82
CA PHE A 69 -2.96 -14.92 -17.03
C PHE A 69 -2.71 -15.15 -18.53
N GLY A 70 -2.11 -14.21 -19.21
CA GLY A 70 -1.70 -14.40 -20.58
C GLY A 70 -1.95 -13.28 -21.59
N ALA A 71 -2.66 -12.23 -21.24
CA ALA A 71 -2.85 -11.12 -22.18
C ALA A 71 -1.64 -10.17 -22.21
N THR A 72 -1.08 -9.86 -21.05
CA THR A 72 0.17 -9.08 -20.94
C THR A 72 0.83 -9.45 -19.62
N PRO A 73 2.05 -10.02 -19.61
CA PRO A 73 2.74 -10.32 -18.37
C PRO A 73 2.86 -9.08 -17.50
N GLY A 74 2.28 -9.13 -16.29
CA GLY A 74 2.38 -8.06 -15.31
C GLY A 74 1.28 -7.00 -15.32
N GLU A 75 0.38 -6.98 -16.30
CA GLU A 75 -0.77 -6.08 -16.30
C GLU A 75 -2.03 -6.83 -15.87
N THR A 76 -2.53 -6.50 -14.70
CA THR A 76 -3.77 -7.04 -14.18
C THR A 76 -4.81 -5.93 -14.19
N PRO A 77 -5.86 -6.00 -15.02
CA PRO A 77 -6.89 -4.97 -15.05
C PRO A 77 -7.52 -4.78 -13.67
N ILE A 78 -7.89 -3.55 -13.38
CA ILE A 78 -8.58 -3.18 -12.15
C ILE A 78 -10.07 -3.18 -12.43
N GLY A 79 -10.82 -3.94 -11.64
CA GLY A 79 -12.28 -4.00 -11.71
C GLY A 79 -12.96 -3.59 -10.40
N PRO A 80 -14.18 -3.02 -10.47
CA PRO A 80 -14.95 -2.66 -9.29
C PRO A 80 -15.41 -3.89 -8.47
N ASN A 81 -15.43 -5.06 -9.10
CA ASN A 81 -15.81 -6.33 -8.47
C ASN A 81 -14.60 -7.15 -8.01
N ASP A 82 -13.39 -6.60 -8.11
CA ASP A 82 -12.21 -7.28 -7.63
C ASP A 82 -12.28 -7.51 -6.11
N PRO A 83 -11.72 -8.62 -5.61
CA PRO A 83 -11.57 -8.79 -4.18
C PRO A 83 -10.65 -7.70 -3.62
N PRO A 84 -10.93 -7.21 -2.41
CA PRO A 84 -10.11 -6.21 -1.77
C PRO A 84 -8.72 -6.77 -1.43
N SER A 85 -7.72 -5.91 -1.44
CA SER A 85 -6.41 -6.23 -0.87
C SER A 85 -6.51 -6.46 0.64
N MET A 86 -5.58 -7.23 1.20
CA MET A 86 -5.48 -7.45 2.65
C MET A 86 -5.42 -6.13 3.42
N GLY A 87 -4.65 -5.15 2.93
CA GLY A 87 -4.56 -3.83 3.56
C GLY A 87 -5.88 -3.07 3.56
N SER A 88 -6.66 -3.16 2.47
CA SER A 88 -8.00 -2.57 2.41
C SER A 88 -8.99 -3.23 3.36
N VAL A 89 -8.87 -4.54 3.58
CA VAL A 89 -9.67 -5.25 4.58
C VAL A 89 -9.31 -4.77 5.99
N VAL A 90 -8.03 -4.62 6.30
CA VAL A 90 -7.58 -4.08 7.60
C VAL A 90 -8.13 -2.66 7.81
N GLU A 91 -7.99 -1.78 6.81
CA GLU A 91 -8.53 -0.42 6.86
C GLU A 91 -10.05 -0.41 7.10
N TYR A 92 -10.79 -1.28 6.41
CA TYR A 92 -12.23 -1.43 6.59
C TYR A 92 -12.57 -1.87 8.02
N LEU A 93 -11.92 -2.92 8.51
CA LEU A 93 -12.18 -3.47 9.85
C LEU A 93 -11.84 -2.46 10.95
N SER A 94 -10.71 -1.74 10.83
CA SER A 94 -10.29 -0.74 11.80
C SER A 94 -11.33 0.38 11.93
N ARG A 95 -11.85 0.87 10.82
CA ARG A 95 -12.88 1.93 10.83
C ARG A 95 -14.22 1.47 11.38
N HIS A 96 -14.59 0.20 11.21
CA HIS A 96 -15.86 -0.34 11.67
C HIS A 96 -15.80 -0.89 13.09
N HIS A 97 -14.64 -1.35 13.53
CA HIS A 97 -14.47 -1.86 14.89
C HIS A 97 -14.41 -0.75 15.93
N ASP A 98 -13.84 0.39 15.58
CA ASP A 98 -13.78 1.58 16.44
C ASP A 98 -14.19 2.84 15.65
N PRO A 99 -15.50 3.10 15.49
CA PRO A 99 -15.98 4.26 14.75
C PRO A 99 -15.61 5.61 15.38
N GLY A 100 -15.20 5.61 16.65
CA GLY A 100 -14.72 6.80 17.36
C GLY A 100 -13.22 7.06 17.22
N ARG A 101 -12.48 6.15 16.62
CA ARG A 101 -11.04 6.28 16.45
C ARG A 101 -10.70 7.42 15.48
N VAL A 102 -10.11 8.46 16.00
CA VAL A 102 -9.50 9.53 15.19
C VAL A 102 -8.05 9.12 14.90
N ALA A 103 -7.84 8.42 13.80
CA ALA A 103 -6.49 8.09 13.35
C ALA A 103 -5.91 9.25 12.53
N ALA A 104 -4.70 9.68 12.87
CA ALA A 104 -3.99 10.70 12.10
C ALA A 104 -3.60 10.23 10.68
N LEU A 105 -3.41 8.92 10.52
CA LEU A 105 -3.11 8.28 9.24
C LEU A 105 -3.99 7.04 9.08
N PRO A 106 -4.32 6.65 7.84
CA PRO A 106 -4.99 5.38 7.56
C PRO A 106 -4.09 4.21 7.92
N ASP A 107 -4.70 3.05 8.21
CA ASP A 107 -3.98 1.82 8.54
C ASP A 107 -3.35 1.16 7.29
N TYR A 108 -3.75 1.56 6.10
CA TYR A 108 -3.24 1.03 4.85
C TYR A 108 -2.50 2.11 4.04
N VAL A 109 -1.19 1.96 3.94
CA VAL A 109 -0.30 2.93 3.29
C VAL A 109 0.66 2.21 2.35
N TYR A 110 0.90 2.77 1.17
CA TYR A 110 1.97 2.37 0.24
C TYR A 110 3.10 3.40 0.24
N LEU A 111 4.32 2.92 0.48
CA LEU A 111 5.56 3.70 0.44
C LEU A 111 6.55 3.03 -0.50
N PRO A 112 7.21 3.77 -1.37
CA PRO A 112 7.07 5.19 -1.66
C PRO A 112 5.96 5.50 -2.68
N ASN A 113 5.36 4.50 -3.29
CA ASN A 113 4.27 4.62 -4.25
C ASN A 113 3.57 3.28 -4.44
N ARG A 114 2.47 3.27 -5.19
CA ARG A 114 1.77 2.04 -5.57
C ARG A 114 2.63 1.18 -6.49
N LEU A 115 2.40 -0.13 -6.42
CA LEU A 115 3.05 -1.09 -7.29
C LEU A 115 2.70 -0.81 -8.77
N GLY A 116 3.72 -0.70 -9.59
CA GLY A 116 3.57 -0.36 -11.02
C GLY A 116 3.58 1.15 -11.33
N ALA A 117 3.43 2.02 -10.33
CA ALA A 117 3.32 3.47 -10.57
C ALA A 117 4.54 4.08 -11.30
N LEU A 118 5.75 3.56 -11.05
CA LEU A 118 6.94 4.04 -11.75
C LEU A 118 7.01 3.61 -13.23
N GLN A 119 6.28 2.56 -13.60
CA GLN A 119 6.15 2.09 -14.97
C GLN A 119 4.89 2.62 -15.66
N ASP A 120 4.12 3.48 -15.00
CA ASP A 120 2.81 3.95 -15.42
C ASP A 120 1.81 2.79 -15.67
N ILE A 121 1.95 1.71 -14.87
CA ILE A 121 1.10 0.52 -14.93
C ILE A 121 0.24 0.48 -13.67
N ASP A 122 -1.07 0.41 -13.86
CA ASP A 122 -2.01 0.12 -12.77
C ASP A 122 -2.13 -1.40 -12.58
N ARG A 123 -1.62 -1.90 -11.45
CA ARG A 123 -1.70 -3.33 -11.11
C ARG A 123 -2.90 -3.58 -10.22
N GLY A 124 -3.75 -4.52 -10.63
CA GLY A 124 -4.86 -5.02 -9.81
C GLY A 124 -4.37 -5.67 -8.50
N GLY A 125 -5.29 -5.89 -7.58
CA GLY A 125 -5.03 -6.56 -6.30
C GLY A 125 -4.51 -5.66 -5.18
N GLN A 126 -4.12 -4.43 -5.47
CA GLN A 126 -3.66 -3.47 -4.45
C GLN A 126 -4.73 -2.44 -4.05
N TYR A 127 -5.94 -2.61 -4.52
CA TYR A 127 -7.06 -1.71 -4.31
C TYR A 127 -8.15 -2.35 -3.44
N ALA A 128 -9.10 -1.55 -3.03
CA ALA A 128 -10.19 -1.98 -2.17
C ALA A 128 -11.30 -2.76 -2.90
N GLY A 129 -11.26 -2.82 -4.24
CA GLY A 129 -12.24 -3.54 -5.04
C GLY A 129 -13.69 -3.21 -4.64
N TRP A 130 -14.48 -4.24 -4.37
CA TRP A 130 -15.89 -4.09 -4.00
C TRP A 130 -16.13 -3.42 -2.63
N LEU A 131 -15.11 -3.26 -1.76
CA LEU A 131 -15.26 -2.45 -0.54
C LEU A 131 -15.39 -0.95 -0.83
N GLY A 132 -14.98 -0.51 -2.02
CA GLY A 132 -15.05 0.89 -2.44
C GLY A 132 -13.77 1.68 -2.21
N ARG A 133 -13.61 2.73 -3.01
CA ARG A 133 -12.35 3.51 -3.11
C ARG A 133 -11.91 4.19 -1.81
N SER A 134 -12.82 4.42 -0.86
CA SER A 134 -12.50 5.02 0.43
C SER A 134 -11.56 4.17 1.28
N TYR A 135 -11.44 2.87 0.96
CA TYR A 135 -10.56 1.93 1.63
C TYR A 135 -9.29 1.60 0.83
N ASN A 136 -9.03 2.35 -0.23
CA ASN A 136 -7.75 2.23 -0.93
C ASN A 136 -6.61 2.74 -0.05
N ALA A 137 -5.42 2.15 -0.25
CA ALA A 137 -4.21 2.63 0.40
C ALA A 137 -3.99 4.12 0.16
N LEU A 138 -3.60 4.83 1.21
CA LEU A 138 -2.91 6.10 1.06
C LEU A 138 -1.55 5.80 0.44
N ALA A 139 -1.27 6.37 -0.71
CA ALA A 139 0.01 6.19 -1.39
C ALA A 139 0.74 7.52 -1.52
N THR A 140 2.01 7.51 -1.19
CA THR A 140 2.92 8.60 -1.55
C THR A 140 3.31 8.50 -3.01
N ASP A 141 4.04 9.46 -3.51
CA ASP A 141 4.54 9.47 -4.88
C ASP A 141 6.01 9.93 -4.90
N ILE A 142 6.80 9.33 -5.79
CA ILE A 142 8.18 9.77 -6.02
C ILE A 142 8.23 10.53 -7.34
N ARG A 143 8.88 11.68 -7.34
CA ARG A 143 9.04 12.50 -8.53
C ARG A 143 10.01 11.87 -9.52
N LYS A 144 9.55 11.57 -10.71
CA LYS A 144 10.38 11.13 -11.83
C LYS A 144 10.94 12.36 -12.57
N ARG A 145 12.18 12.30 -13.05
CA ARG A 145 12.79 13.34 -13.89
C ARG A 145 12.19 13.37 -15.29
N ASN A 146 11.85 12.22 -15.82
CA ASN A 146 11.22 12.04 -17.12
C ASN A 146 10.47 10.69 -17.17
N LYS A 147 9.77 10.40 -18.27
CA LYS A 147 8.95 9.19 -18.43
C LYS A 147 9.73 7.88 -18.25
N ASN A 148 10.99 7.84 -18.66
CA ASN A 148 11.82 6.61 -18.60
C ASN A 148 12.65 6.54 -17.32
N ASP A 149 12.50 7.50 -16.42
CA ASP A 149 13.27 7.56 -15.19
C ASP A 149 12.79 6.50 -14.21
N ASN A 150 13.75 5.79 -13.62
CA ASN A 150 13.48 4.87 -12.52
C ASN A 150 14.31 5.26 -11.29
N PRO A 151 13.72 5.99 -10.34
CA PRO A 151 14.41 6.48 -9.14
C PRO A 151 15.04 5.39 -8.28
N TYR A 152 14.59 4.14 -8.38
CA TYR A 152 15.15 3.03 -7.59
C TYR A 152 16.56 2.62 -8.02
N PHE A 153 16.96 2.95 -9.25
CA PHE A 153 18.26 2.52 -9.80
C PHE A 153 19.28 3.64 -9.93
N ARG A 154 19.01 4.79 -9.31
CA ARG A 154 19.93 5.94 -9.33
C ARG A 154 19.93 6.68 -8.00
N LYS A 155 20.92 7.55 -7.79
CA LYS A 155 20.90 8.50 -6.68
C LYS A 155 19.78 9.52 -6.91
N CYS A 156 18.95 9.68 -5.88
CA CYS A 156 17.89 10.69 -5.83
C CYS A 156 18.35 11.91 -5.03
N THR A 157 17.86 13.09 -5.39
CA THR A 157 17.98 14.29 -4.55
C THR A 157 16.90 14.29 -3.48
N GLU A 158 17.08 15.11 -2.42
CA GLU A 158 16.06 15.27 -1.37
C GLU A 158 14.73 15.75 -1.94
N GLU A 159 14.75 16.63 -2.94
CA GLU A 159 13.55 17.15 -3.61
C GLU A 159 12.78 16.06 -4.39
N GLU A 160 13.50 15.08 -4.94
CA GLU A 160 12.87 13.94 -5.64
C GLU A 160 12.29 12.92 -4.68
N LEU A 161 12.82 12.85 -3.47
CA LEU A 161 12.33 12.01 -2.37
C LEU A 161 11.26 12.72 -1.53
N ASP A 162 10.79 13.87 -1.96
CA ASP A 162 9.66 14.57 -1.38
C ASP A 162 8.39 13.74 -1.62
N PHE A 163 8.06 12.91 -0.66
CA PHE A 163 6.89 12.04 -0.69
C PHE A 163 5.61 12.85 -0.62
N ARG A 164 5.05 13.15 -1.77
CA ARG A 164 3.78 13.87 -1.87
C ARG A 164 2.61 12.92 -1.84
N ILE A 165 1.63 13.25 -1.03
CA ILE A 165 0.35 12.55 -1.03
C ILE A 165 -0.56 13.25 -2.03
N LYS A 166 -0.93 12.55 -3.11
CA LYS A 166 -1.88 13.07 -4.10
C LYS A 166 -3.18 13.48 -3.41
N GLY A 167 -3.56 14.73 -3.58
CA GLY A 167 -4.80 15.27 -3.01
C GLY A 167 -4.64 15.97 -1.65
N LEU A 168 -3.51 15.82 -0.94
CA LEU A 168 -3.22 16.59 0.27
C LEU A 168 -2.33 17.81 0.00
N ALA A 169 -1.63 17.87 -1.13
CA ALA A 169 -0.94 19.09 -1.53
C ALA A 169 -2.00 20.16 -1.89
N PRO A 170 -2.10 21.25 -1.14
CA PRO A 170 -3.02 22.33 -1.51
C PRO A 170 -2.64 22.84 -2.90
N LYS A 171 -3.63 23.07 -3.75
CA LYS A 171 -3.40 23.82 -4.98
C LYS A 171 -2.87 25.20 -4.58
N VAL A 172 -2.02 25.78 -5.43
CA VAL A 172 -1.32 27.06 -5.17
C VAL A 172 -2.28 28.19 -4.76
N ASP A 173 -3.54 28.11 -5.13
CA ASP A 173 -4.62 29.06 -4.84
C ASP A 173 -5.47 28.71 -3.63
N VAL A 174 -5.18 27.61 -2.90
CA VAL A 174 -5.94 27.16 -1.73
C VAL A 174 -5.10 27.29 -0.48
N SER A 175 -5.34 28.36 0.30
CA SER A 175 -4.72 28.54 1.61
C SER A 175 -5.26 27.55 2.65
N LEU A 176 -4.49 27.28 3.72
CA LEU A 176 -4.92 26.46 4.84
C LEU A 176 -6.21 27.01 5.50
N ASP A 177 -6.37 28.33 5.55
CA ASP A 177 -7.59 28.97 6.06
C ASP A 177 -8.81 28.64 5.19
N ARG A 178 -8.63 28.59 3.89
CA ARG A 178 -9.69 28.22 2.95
C ARG A 178 -10.07 26.73 3.06
N LEU A 179 -9.11 25.86 3.37
CA LEU A 179 -9.36 24.44 3.68
C LEU A 179 -10.12 24.31 5.00
N ALA A 180 -9.72 25.04 6.03
CA ALA A 180 -10.41 25.04 7.32
C ALA A 180 -11.87 25.56 7.20
N GLN A 181 -12.09 26.63 6.42
CA GLN A 181 -13.45 27.13 6.13
C GLN A 181 -14.31 26.11 5.38
N ARG A 182 -13.73 25.37 4.42
CA ARG A 182 -14.45 24.31 3.70
C ARG A 182 -14.78 23.12 4.61
N SER A 183 -13.89 22.73 5.50
CA SER A 183 -14.13 21.69 6.47
C SER A 183 -15.28 22.08 7.42
N SER A 184 -15.26 23.32 7.94
CA SER A 184 -16.32 23.86 8.80
C SER A 184 -17.68 23.92 8.08
N LEU A 185 -17.71 24.28 6.79
CA LEU A 185 -18.93 24.26 5.97
C LEU A 185 -19.46 22.83 5.79
N LEU A 186 -18.60 21.88 5.53
CA LEU A 186 -18.99 20.47 5.37
C LEU A 186 -19.60 19.94 6.67
N GLU A 187 -18.99 20.22 7.80
CA GLU A 187 -19.52 19.87 9.13
C GLU A 187 -20.91 20.49 9.37
N GLN A 188 -21.12 21.75 9.00
CA GLN A 188 -22.41 22.41 9.11
C GLN A 188 -23.48 21.73 8.23
N PHE A 189 -23.14 21.34 6.98
CA PHE A 189 -24.05 20.60 6.11
C PHE A 189 -24.37 19.21 6.66
N ASP A 190 -23.39 18.49 7.18
CA ASP A 190 -23.61 17.19 7.79
C ASP A 190 -24.47 17.27 9.06
N GLN A 191 -24.30 18.30 9.86
CA GLN A 191 -25.16 18.56 11.03
C GLN A 191 -26.60 18.87 10.62
N GLN A 192 -26.80 19.71 9.60
CA GLN A 192 -28.13 20.02 9.08
C GLN A 192 -28.81 18.77 8.49
N ARG A 193 -28.08 17.97 7.74
CA ARG A 193 -28.58 16.70 7.21
C ARG A 193 -29.03 15.76 8.33
N ARG A 194 -28.23 15.59 9.38
CA ARG A 194 -28.61 14.77 10.55
C ARG A 194 -29.87 15.29 11.25
N LEU A 195 -30.05 16.60 11.33
CA LEU A 195 -31.26 17.20 11.91
C LEU A 195 -32.50 16.96 11.04
N VAL A 196 -32.37 17.03 9.72
CA VAL A 196 -33.45 16.69 8.78
C VAL A 196 -33.81 15.21 8.87
N ASP A 197 -32.82 14.33 8.85
CA ASP A 197 -33.01 12.88 8.97
C ASP A 197 -33.65 12.51 10.33
N ALA A 198 -33.28 13.19 11.41
CA ALA A 198 -33.86 12.99 12.75
C ALA A 198 -35.29 13.56 12.90
N SER A 199 -35.65 14.55 12.10
CA SER A 199 -36.99 15.17 12.13
C SER A 199 -38.06 14.37 11.40
N GLY A 200 -37.66 13.35 10.64
CA GLY A 200 -38.59 12.53 9.85
C GLY A 200 -39.33 13.33 8.74
N ALA A 201 -38.81 14.49 8.37
CA ALA A 201 -39.40 15.37 7.36
C ALA A 201 -38.90 15.03 5.96
N VAL A 202 -39.10 13.77 5.52
CA VAL A 202 -39.05 13.34 4.11
C VAL A 202 -40.13 12.28 3.93
#